data_aef6532fb43aff5854d1e732aef31de2
#
_entry.id   aef6532fb43aff5854d1e732aef31de2
#
_cell.length_a   1.000
_cell.length_b   1.000
_cell.length_c   1.000
_cell.angle_alpha   90.00
_cell.angle_beta   90.00
_cell.angle_gamma   90.00
#
_symmetry.space_group_name_H-M   'P 1'
#
loop_
_entity.id
_entity.type
_entity.pdbx_description
1 polymer ?
#
loop_
_entity_poly.entity_id
_entity_poly.type
_entity_poly.pdbx_seq_one_letter_code
_entity_poly.pdbx_strand_id
1 'polypeptide(L)'
;MQGAFRYGIIRRKVLKHLGQSVTDRRDNTMKVIILAGGYGTRISEESHLRPKPMIEIGEKPILWHIMKGYSARGYNDFIICCGYKQHMIKDWFADYYLYNCDVSFDFSKENSMKILNNESEPWKVTLVDTGLDTMTGGRIKRVQKYVGDETFMLTYGDAVSDVDPNELLKYHREQGKLATVTAIAVDQRFGVLDMTDDNRITSFREKQSSDKSRVSGGFMVLEPKVFDYIEGDRTVFEKGPMMELAKEGNLMGYRYDGFWQCMDTKREHDMLESMWDSGNAPWKVW
;
A
#
# COMPACT_ATOMS: atom_id res chain seq x y z
N MET A 1 -28.07 25.18 -7.68
CA MET A 1 -27.51 25.07 -6.30
C MET A 1 -28.36 24.22 -5.33
N GLN A 2 -29.36 23.45 -5.76
CA GLN A 2 -30.21 22.63 -4.86
C GLN A 2 -29.86 21.13 -4.83
N GLY A 3 -28.98 20.64 -5.71
CA GLY A 3 -28.63 19.22 -5.77
C GLY A 3 -27.62 18.74 -4.71
N ALA A 4 -26.66 19.57 -4.32
CA ALA A 4 -25.60 19.19 -3.39
C ALA A 4 -26.05 19.04 -1.92
N PHE A 5 -27.15 19.71 -1.54
CA PHE A 5 -27.68 19.68 -0.17
C PHE A 5 -28.46 18.38 0.16
N ARG A 6 -29.04 17.73 -0.83
CA ARG A 6 -29.83 16.48 -0.64
C ARG A 6 -28.94 15.24 -0.45
N TYR A 7 -27.78 15.19 -1.10
CA TYR A 7 -26.83 14.08 -0.93
C TYR A 7 -26.23 13.99 0.49
N GLY A 8 -26.04 15.13 1.15
CA GLY A 8 -25.49 15.20 2.51
C GLY A 8 -26.44 14.71 3.61
N ILE A 9 -27.74 14.73 3.41
CA ILE A 9 -28.73 14.34 4.43
C ILE A 9 -28.95 12.82 4.45
N ILE A 10 -28.89 12.16 3.30
CA ILE A 10 -28.98 10.70 3.21
C ILE A 10 -27.75 10.05 3.84
N ARG A 11 -26.53 10.61 3.61
CA ARG A 11 -25.29 10.16 4.26
C ARG A 11 -25.34 10.22 5.80
N ARG A 12 -25.97 11.23 6.40
CA ARG A 12 -26.04 11.38 7.88
C ARG A 12 -26.96 10.38 8.57
N LYS A 13 -27.98 9.87 7.92
CA LYS A 13 -28.92 8.89 8.51
C LYS A 13 -28.37 7.45 8.53
N VAL A 14 -27.55 7.08 7.55
CA VAL A 14 -26.94 5.72 7.45
C VAL A 14 -25.91 5.47 8.54
N LEU A 15 -25.15 6.51 8.95
CA LEU A 15 -24.08 6.37 9.97
C LEU A 15 -24.60 6.16 11.41
N LYS A 16 -25.91 6.30 11.67
CA LYS A 16 -26.46 6.17 13.04
C LYS A 16 -26.92 4.75 13.44
N HIS A 17 -26.96 3.78 12.51
CA HIS A 17 -27.53 2.45 12.79
C HIS A 17 -26.52 1.32 12.86
N LEU A 18 -25.20 1.58 12.84
CA LEU A 18 -24.14 0.57 12.93
C LEU A 18 -23.55 0.41 14.37
N GLY A 19 -24.32 0.75 15.37
CA GLY A 19 -23.93 0.53 16.76
C GLY A 19 -24.62 -0.71 17.33
N GLN A 20 -23.96 -1.87 17.31
CA GLN A 20 -23.91 -2.86 18.41
C GLN A 20 -23.49 -4.24 17.92
N SER A 21 -22.30 -4.69 18.18
CA SER A 21 -21.90 -5.77 19.09
C SER A 21 -20.37 -5.93 19.05
N VAL A 22 -19.75 -5.44 20.11
CA VAL A 22 -18.31 -5.64 20.36
C VAL A 22 -18.19 -6.94 21.15
N THR A 23 -17.74 -8.00 20.51
CA THR A 23 -17.17 -9.16 21.20
C THR A 23 -15.68 -9.15 20.93
N ASP A 24 -14.93 -8.93 22.01
CA ASP A 24 -13.52 -9.24 22.31
C ASP A 24 -12.64 -9.57 21.09
N ARG A 25 -12.41 -8.59 20.22
CA ARG A 25 -11.31 -8.60 19.26
C ARG A 25 -10.17 -7.82 19.92
N ARG A 26 -9.04 -8.50 20.15
CA ARG A 26 -7.79 -7.80 20.43
C ARG A 26 -7.69 -6.67 19.43
N ASP A 27 -7.75 -5.45 19.94
CA ASP A 27 -7.68 -4.23 19.15
C ASP A 27 -6.28 -4.20 18.50
N ASN A 28 -6.15 -4.80 17.32
CA ASN A 28 -4.94 -4.67 16.52
C ASN A 28 -5.01 -3.29 15.85
N THR A 29 -4.81 -2.26 16.65
CA THR A 29 -4.94 -0.84 16.27
C THR A 29 -3.78 -0.35 15.40
N MET A 30 -2.81 -1.22 15.08
CA MET A 30 -1.66 -0.84 14.25
C MET A 30 -2.09 -0.33 12.88
N LYS A 31 -1.63 0.85 12.54
CA LYS A 31 -1.97 1.54 11.31
C LYS A 31 -1.05 1.12 10.17
N VAL A 32 -1.63 0.97 8.98
CA VAL A 32 -0.90 0.70 7.74
C VAL A 32 -0.99 1.93 6.85
N ILE A 33 0.15 2.57 6.59
CA ILE A 33 0.24 3.68 5.65
C ILE A 33 0.50 3.10 4.25
N ILE A 34 -0.29 3.56 3.25
CA ILE A 34 -0.10 3.19 1.85
C ILE A 34 0.19 4.44 1.02
N LEU A 35 1.35 4.49 0.38
CA LEU A 35 1.74 5.58 -0.50
C LEU A 35 1.07 5.42 -1.87
N ALA A 36 0.06 6.23 -2.15
CA ALA A 36 -0.80 6.14 -3.34
C ALA A 36 -0.88 7.46 -4.14
N GLY A 37 0.04 8.40 -3.91
CA GLY A 37 -0.07 9.76 -4.46
C GLY A 37 0.82 10.09 -5.65
N GLY A 38 1.66 9.15 -6.12
CA GLY A 38 2.60 9.36 -7.23
C GLY A 38 1.93 9.40 -8.61
N TYR A 39 2.62 9.97 -9.60
CA TYR A 39 2.14 10.11 -10.98
C TYR A 39 2.05 8.79 -11.76
N GLY A 40 2.82 7.75 -11.39
CA GLY A 40 2.80 6.44 -12.06
C GLY A 40 3.36 6.45 -13.48
N THR A 41 4.32 7.32 -13.81
CA THR A 41 4.80 7.61 -15.17
C THR A 41 5.38 6.42 -15.94
N ARG A 42 5.77 5.33 -15.26
CA ARG A 42 6.38 4.15 -15.91
C ARG A 42 5.35 3.24 -16.59
N ILE A 43 4.10 3.27 -16.16
CA ILE A 43 2.97 2.56 -16.78
C ILE A 43 2.07 3.58 -17.50
N SER A 44 2.64 4.32 -18.44
CA SER A 44 2.04 5.50 -19.07
C SER A 44 0.70 5.20 -19.75
N GLU A 45 0.53 4.01 -20.32
CA GLU A 45 -0.69 3.60 -21.04
C GLU A 45 -1.93 3.60 -20.15
N GLU A 46 -1.80 3.20 -18.89
CA GLU A 46 -2.88 3.14 -17.90
C GLU A 46 -2.94 4.38 -17.00
N SER A 47 -1.79 4.98 -16.67
CA SER A 47 -1.71 6.08 -15.71
C SER A 47 -2.34 7.39 -16.21
N HIS A 48 -2.57 7.52 -17.54
CA HIS A 48 -3.37 8.63 -18.11
C HIS A 48 -4.85 8.51 -17.74
N LEU A 49 -5.36 7.33 -17.52
CA LEU A 49 -6.77 7.07 -17.23
C LEU A 49 -7.02 7.08 -15.72
N ARG A 50 -6.21 6.37 -14.95
CA ARG A 50 -6.38 6.19 -13.51
C ARG A 50 -5.06 6.24 -12.76
N PRO A 51 -5.01 6.62 -11.45
CA PRO A 51 -3.77 6.57 -10.68
C PRO A 51 -3.34 5.11 -10.50
N LYS A 52 -2.04 4.84 -10.48
CA LYS A 52 -1.45 3.50 -10.45
C LYS A 52 -2.09 2.55 -9.40
N PRO A 53 -2.36 2.99 -8.15
CA PRO A 53 -3.02 2.14 -7.16
C PRO A 53 -4.45 1.70 -7.52
N MET A 54 -5.06 2.34 -8.53
CA MET A 54 -6.39 2.02 -9.04
C MET A 54 -6.38 1.22 -10.34
N ILE A 55 -5.21 0.77 -10.81
CA ILE A 55 -5.12 -0.19 -11.90
C ILE A 55 -5.58 -1.55 -11.36
N GLU A 56 -6.45 -2.20 -12.09
CA GLU A 56 -7.14 -3.42 -11.65
C GLU A 56 -6.30 -4.67 -11.94
N ILE A 57 -6.43 -5.66 -11.09
CA ILE A 57 -6.02 -7.05 -11.28
C ILE A 57 -7.25 -7.87 -10.93
N GLY A 58 -7.80 -8.63 -11.87
CA GLY A 58 -9.02 -9.40 -11.66
C GLY A 58 -10.20 -8.53 -11.19
N GLU A 59 -10.48 -7.43 -11.88
CA GLU A 59 -11.58 -6.48 -11.60
C GLU A 59 -11.47 -5.74 -10.25
N LYS A 60 -10.36 -5.83 -9.54
CA LYS A 60 -10.13 -5.11 -8.28
C LYS A 60 -8.84 -4.30 -8.36
N PRO A 61 -8.83 -3.04 -7.88
CA PRO A 61 -7.61 -2.23 -7.86
C PRO A 61 -6.47 -2.93 -7.12
N ILE A 62 -5.20 -2.76 -7.57
CA ILE A 62 -4.04 -3.30 -6.84
C ILE A 62 -4.02 -2.83 -5.38
N LEU A 63 -4.50 -1.63 -5.11
CA LEU A 63 -4.70 -1.11 -3.75
C LEU A 63 -5.57 -2.03 -2.89
N TRP A 64 -6.66 -2.58 -3.45
CA TRP A 64 -7.53 -3.53 -2.77
C TRP A 64 -6.78 -4.82 -2.44
N HIS A 65 -5.99 -5.37 -3.36
CA HIS A 65 -5.19 -6.57 -3.12
C HIS A 65 -4.19 -6.37 -1.98
N ILE A 66 -3.51 -5.22 -1.96
CA ILE A 66 -2.58 -4.86 -0.88
C ILE A 66 -3.32 -4.83 0.47
N MET A 67 -4.46 -4.15 0.53
CA MET A 67 -5.27 -4.04 1.74
C MET A 67 -5.81 -5.41 2.20
N LYS A 68 -6.24 -6.27 1.26
CA LYS A 68 -6.68 -7.65 1.57
C LYS A 68 -5.56 -8.48 2.18
N GLY A 69 -4.33 -8.38 1.68
CA GLY A 69 -3.16 -9.06 2.23
C GLY A 69 -2.92 -8.69 3.71
N TYR A 70 -2.96 -7.41 4.04
CA TYR A 70 -2.87 -6.93 5.43
C TYR A 70 -4.07 -7.35 6.28
N SER A 71 -5.28 -7.23 5.73
CA SER A 71 -6.54 -7.58 6.41
C SER A 71 -6.63 -9.05 6.76
N ALA A 72 -6.17 -9.94 5.89
CA ALA A 72 -6.08 -11.39 6.15
C ALA A 72 -5.19 -11.73 7.36
N ARG A 73 -4.30 -10.83 7.75
CA ARG A 73 -3.40 -10.94 8.90
C ARG A 73 -3.85 -10.10 10.10
N GLY A 74 -5.05 -9.49 10.03
CA GLY A 74 -5.69 -8.76 11.12
C GLY A 74 -5.47 -7.25 11.13
N TYR A 75 -4.78 -6.68 10.14
CA TYR A 75 -4.54 -5.23 10.03
C TYR A 75 -5.62 -4.57 9.17
N ASN A 76 -6.46 -3.76 9.79
CA ASN A 76 -7.65 -3.17 9.15
C ASN A 76 -7.74 -1.64 9.27
N ASP A 77 -6.75 -0.95 9.86
CA ASP A 77 -6.73 0.52 9.96
C ASP A 77 -5.72 1.09 8.95
N PHE A 78 -6.23 1.61 7.84
CA PHE A 78 -5.44 2.07 6.70
C PHE A 78 -5.44 3.60 6.60
N ILE A 79 -4.25 4.18 6.36
CA ILE A 79 -4.05 5.58 6.03
C ILE A 79 -3.48 5.65 4.61
N ILE A 80 -4.27 6.11 3.65
CA ILE A 80 -3.87 6.17 2.25
C ILE A 80 -3.44 7.59 1.90
N CYS A 81 -2.15 7.74 1.54
CA CYS A 81 -1.57 9.00 1.12
C CYS A 81 -1.94 9.29 -0.35
N CYS A 82 -3.01 10.05 -0.57
CA CYS A 82 -3.51 10.41 -1.88
C CYS A 82 -2.76 11.62 -2.47
N GLY A 83 -2.76 11.73 -3.79
CA GLY A 83 -2.15 12.83 -4.54
C GLY A 83 -2.70 12.89 -5.96
N TYR A 84 -1.94 12.39 -6.95
CA TYR A 84 -2.38 12.37 -8.34
C TYR A 84 -3.72 11.65 -8.50
N LYS A 85 -4.67 12.28 -9.20
CA LYS A 85 -6.05 11.76 -9.42
C LYS A 85 -6.72 11.20 -8.16
N GLN A 86 -6.47 11.81 -7.01
CA GLN A 86 -6.98 11.35 -5.71
C GLN A 86 -8.51 11.20 -5.65
N HIS A 87 -9.26 11.93 -6.50
CA HIS A 87 -10.71 11.83 -6.56
C HIS A 87 -11.14 10.40 -6.91
N MET A 88 -10.44 9.70 -7.81
CA MET A 88 -10.79 8.33 -8.20
C MET A 88 -10.66 7.34 -7.03
N ILE A 89 -9.62 7.51 -6.20
CA ILE A 89 -9.48 6.70 -4.98
C ILE A 89 -10.63 7.01 -4.01
N LYS A 90 -10.94 8.32 -3.82
CA LYS A 90 -12.01 8.74 -2.91
C LYS A 90 -13.38 8.29 -3.37
N ASP A 91 -13.67 8.37 -4.66
CA ASP A 91 -14.94 7.95 -5.25
C ASP A 91 -15.11 6.43 -5.10
N TRP A 92 -14.06 5.65 -5.36
CA TRP A 92 -14.08 4.20 -5.19
C TRP A 92 -14.43 3.79 -3.75
N PHE A 93 -13.80 4.40 -2.73
CA PHE A 93 -14.13 4.13 -1.34
C PHE A 93 -15.49 4.71 -0.90
N ALA A 94 -15.93 5.81 -1.51
CA ALA A 94 -17.23 6.40 -1.19
C ALA A 94 -18.39 5.48 -1.55
N ASP A 95 -18.25 4.72 -2.62
CA ASP A 95 -19.26 3.81 -3.13
C ASP A 95 -18.95 2.33 -2.84
N TYR A 96 -17.83 2.05 -2.16
CA TYR A 96 -17.34 0.70 -1.90
C TYR A 96 -18.38 -0.24 -1.29
N TYR A 97 -19.13 0.25 -0.29
CA TYR A 97 -20.17 -0.53 0.35
C TYR A 97 -21.35 -0.84 -0.58
N LEU A 98 -21.66 0.04 -1.53
CA LEU A 98 -22.76 -0.19 -2.50
C LEU A 98 -22.43 -1.34 -3.46
N TYR A 99 -21.16 -1.48 -3.83
CA TYR A 99 -20.71 -2.54 -4.76
C TYR A 99 -20.51 -3.91 -4.08
N ASN A 100 -20.45 -3.92 -2.73
CA ASN A 100 -20.23 -5.14 -1.95
C ASN A 100 -21.43 -5.50 -1.07
N CYS A 101 -22.63 -4.97 -1.36
CA CYS A 101 -23.86 -5.22 -0.62
C CYS A 101 -25.04 -5.40 -1.56
N ASP A 102 -26.05 -6.14 -1.11
CA ASP A 102 -27.37 -6.09 -1.75
C ASP A 102 -28.07 -4.80 -1.33
N VAL A 103 -28.54 -4.03 -2.30
CA VAL A 103 -29.15 -2.72 -2.09
C VAL A 103 -30.51 -2.66 -2.73
N SER A 104 -31.51 -2.21 -2.00
CA SER A 104 -32.84 -1.89 -2.53
C SER A 104 -33.02 -0.39 -2.62
N PHE A 105 -33.41 0.10 -3.78
CA PHE A 105 -33.78 1.50 -4.02
C PHE A 105 -35.29 1.59 -4.20
N ASP A 106 -35.96 2.42 -3.41
CA ASP A 106 -37.40 2.71 -3.57
C ASP A 106 -37.54 4.16 -4.06
N PHE A 107 -37.77 4.31 -5.35
CA PHE A 107 -37.99 5.60 -6.01
C PHE A 107 -39.43 6.10 -5.86
N SER A 108 -40.36 5.27 -5.35
CA SER A 108 -41.77 5.65 -5.11
C SER A 108 -41.93 6.41 -3.80
N LYS A 109 -40.97 6.28 -2.85
CA LYS A 109 -41.01 6.86 -1.51
C LYS A 109 -39.72 7.61 -1.21
N GLU A 110 -39.69 8.90 -1.48
CA GLU A 110 -38.59 9.82 -1.08
C GLU A 110 -37.18 9.39 -1.49
N ASN A 111 -37.02 8.59 -2.57
CA ASN A 111 -35.73 8.02 -3.03
C ASN A 111 -34.98 7.35 -1.85
N SER A 112 -35.63 6.44 -1.16
CA SER A 112 -35.01 5.73 -0.04
C SER A 112 -34.08 4.62 -0.55
N MET A 113 -32.99 4.39 0.19
CA MET A 113 -32.03 3.33 -0.04
C MET A 113 -31.94 2.45 1.21
N LYS A 114 -31.98 1.13 1.04
CA LYS A 114 -31.81 0.15 2.10
C LYS A 114 -30.72 -0.86 1.74
N ILE A 115 -29.73 -1.01 2.60
CA ILE A 115 -28.74 -2.09 2.52
C ILE A 115 -29.36 -3.34 3.15
N LEU A 116 -29.35 -4.45 2.39
CA LEU A 116 -29.98 -5.70 2.79
C LEU A 116 -28.98 -6.66 3.48
N ASN A 117 -27.73 -6.69 2.98
CA ASN A 117 -26.62 -7.39 3.60
C ASN A 117 -25.38 -6.50 3.56
N ASN A 118 -24.32 -6.86 4.29
CA ASN A 118 -23.06 -6.14 4.23
C ASN A 118 -21.91 -7.16 4.21
N GLU A 119 -21.33 -7.36 3.05
CA GLU A 119 -20.17 -8.21 2.81
C GLU A 119 -18.87 -7.43 2.65
N SER A 120 -18.90 -6.12 2.93
CA SER A 120 -17.71 -5.28 2.89
C SER A 120 -16.70 -5.72 3.94
N GLU A 121 -15.42 -5.58 3.61
CA GLU A 121 -14.32 -5.82 4.55
C GLU A 121 -14.40 -4.89 5.77
N PRO A 122 -13.92 -5.34 6.93
CA PRO A 122 -13.99 -4.58 8.19
C PRO A 122 -12.93 -3.46 8.25
N TRP A 123 -12.72 -2.75 7.15
CA TRP A 123 -11.69 -1.74 7.05
C TRP A 123 -12.10 -0.40 7.64
N LYS A 124 -11.18 0.23 8.34
CA LYS A 124 -11.19 1.65 8.63
C LYS A 124 -10.20 2.33 7.70
N VAL A 125 -10.68 3.23 6.84
CA VAL A 125 -9.86 3.87 5.81
C VAL A 125 -9.86 5.37 5.98
N THR A 126 -8.66 5.94 6.10
CA THR A 126 -8.43 7.39 6.15
C THR A 126 -7.73 7.82 4.86
N LEU A 127 -8.43 8.55 4.00
CA LEU A 127 -7.90 9.08 2.74
C LEU A 127 -7.38 10.50 2.95
N VAL A 128 -6.07 10.68 2.87
CA VAL A 128 -5.41 11.97 3.15
C VAL A 128 -4.90 12.58 1.85
N ASP A 129 -5.33 13.82 1.57
CA ASP A 129 -4.69 14.62 0.52
C ASP A 129 -3.30 15.03 1.00
N THR A 130 -2.29 14.39 0.45
CA THR A 130 -0.89 14.66 0.78
C THR A 130 -0.20 15.58 -0.24
N GLY A 131 -0.98 16.19 -1.14
CA GLY A 131 -0.49 17.09 -2.18
C GLY A 131 -0.01 16.37 -3.45
N LEU A 132 0.01 17.12 -4.57
CA LEU A 132 0.35 16.57 -5.88
C LEU A 132 1.86 16.35 -6.01
N ASP A 133 2.66 17.38 -5.68
CA ASP A 133 4.12 17.41 -5.90
C ASP A 133 4.92 16.99 -4.65
N THR A 134 4.25 16.45 -3.65
CA THR A 134 4.88 15.99 -2.42
C THR A 134 5.63 14.68 -2.65
N MET A 135 6.89 14.60 -2.19
CA MET A 135 7.72 13.40 -2.27
C MET A 135 7.32 12.36 -1.21
N THR A 136 7.89 11.17 -1.30
CA THR A 136 7.53 10.02 -0.44
C THR A 136 7.64 10.33 1.04
N GLY A 137 8.74 10.93 1.49
CA GLY A 137 8.92 11.37 2.88
C GLY A 137 7.91 12.43 3.29
N GLY A 138 7.69 13.43 2.43
CA GLY A 138 6.70 14.48 2.71
C GLY A 138 5.29 13.91 2.90
N ARG A 139 4.88 12.91 2.10
CA ARG A 139 3.57 12.24 2.29
C ARG A 139 3.49 11.53 3.64
N ILE A 140 4.54 10.82 4.03
CA ILE A 140 4.65 10.18 5.33
C ILE A 140 4.54 11.24 6.45
N LYS A 141 5.26 12.36 6.35
CA LYS A 141 5.20 13.45 7.34
C LYS A 141 3.80 14.03 7.51
N ARG A 142 3.09 14.24 6.41
CA ARG A 142 1.73 14.84 6.43
C ARG A 142 0.69 13.96 7.13
N VAL A 143 0.93 12.65 7.24
CA VAL A 143 0.02 11.73 7.92
C VAL A 143 0.41 11.45 9.38
N GLN A 144 1.51 12.00 9.89
CA GLN A 144 2.00 11.81 11.26
C GLN A 144 0.89 12.01 12.32
N LYS A 145 0.06 13.04 12.18
CA LYS A 145 -1.06 13.33 13.10
C LYS A 145 -2.13 12.24 13.18
N TYR A 146 -2.23 11.37 12.17
CA TYR A 146 -3.17 10.24 12.15
C TYR A 146 -2.53 8.97 12.69
N VAL A 147 -1.20 8.87 12.68
CA VAL A 147 -0.43 7.74 13.22
C VAL A 147 -0.34 7.84 14.74
N GLY A 148 -0.02 9.03 15.26
CA GLY A 148 0.28 9.23 16.68
C GLY A 148 1.68 8.75 17.02
N ASP A 149 1.84 8.27 18.26
CA ASP A 149 3.12 7.86 18.84
C ASP A 149 3.28 6.33 18.89
N GLU A 150 2.62 5.62 17.97
CA GLU A 150 2.64 4.15 17.92
C GLU A 150 3.46 3.65 16.74
N THR A 151 4.07 2.46 16.88
CA THR A 151 4.67 1.71 15.77
C THR A 151 3.64 1.54 14.66
N PHE A 152 4.04 1.71 13.40
CA PHE A 152 3.15 1.62 12.25
C PHE A 152 3.80 0.86 11.09
N MET A 153 2.98 0.41 10.17
CA MET A 153 3.43 -0.21 8.92
C MET A 153 3.34 0.78 7.77
N LEU A 154 4.23 0.62 6.80
CA LEU A 154 4.28 1.42 5.58
C LEU A 154 4.49 0.53 4.37
N THR A 155 3.75 0.78 3.30
CA THR A 155 3.99 0.16 1.99
C THR A 155 3.69 1.12 0.84
N TYR A 156 4.15 0.75 -0.36
CA TYR A 156 3.79 1.42 -1.60
C TYR A 156 2.49 0.86 -2.16
N GLY A 157 1.73 1.68 -2.88
CA GLY A 157 0.42 1.33 -3.44
C GLY A 157 0.49 0.63 -4.81
N ASP A 158 1.60 -0.04 -5.13
CA ASP A 158 1.88 -0.58 -6.46
C ASP A 158 2.59 -1.94 -6.48
N ALA A 159 2.72 -2.58 -5.32
CA ALA A 159 3.34 -3.90 -5.22
C ALA A 159 2.51 -4.85 -4.35
N VAL A 160 2.39 -6.10 -4.78
CA VAL A 160 1.77 -7.20 -4.05
C VAL A 160 2.83 -8.20 -3.58
N SER A 161 2.57 -8.85 -2.45
CA SER A 161 3.48 -9.83 -1.84
C SER A 161 2.70 -10.78 -0.94
N ASP A 162 3.26 -11.96 -0.71
CA ASP A 162 2.78 -12.91 0.29
C ASP A 162 3.52 -12.78 1.64
N VAL A 163 4.32 -11.71 1.81
CA VAL A 163 5.00 -11.41 3.08
C VAL A 163 4.00 -11.37 4.24
N ASP A 164 4.33 -12.07 5.32
CA ASP A 164 3.50 -12.00 6.53
C ASP A 164 3.89 -10.78 7.38
N PRO A 165 3.00 -9.77 7.51
CA PRO A 165 3.27 -8.58 8.30
C PRO A 165 3.44 -8.89 9.80
N ASN A 166 2.91 -10.02 10.32
CA ASN A 166 3.13 -10.43 11.70
C ASN A 166 4.57 -10.90 11.92
N GLU A 167 5.13 -11.66 11.00
CA GLU A 167 6.54 -12.08 11.07
C GLU A 167 7.48 -10.89 10.88
N LEU A 168 7.16 -9.96 9.98
CA LEU A 168 7.90 -8.73 9.81
C LEU A 168 7.89 -7.88 11.09
N LEU A 169 6.73 -7.72 11.72
CA LEU A 169 6.58 -6.99 12.98
C LEU A 169 7.34 -7.67 14.13
N LYS A 170 7.27 -8.98 14.23
CA LYS A 170 8.01 -9.76 15.22
C LYS A 170 9.51 -9.53 15.07
N TYR A 171 10.03 -9.67 13.85
CA TYR A 171 11.44 -9.40 13.55
C TYR A 171 11.83 -7.96 13.92
N HIS A 172 11.01 -6.96 13.54
CA HIS A 172 11.26 -5.57 13.90
C HIS A 172 11.41 -5.37 15.41
N ARG A 173 10.51 -5.92 16.21
CA ARG A 173 10.54 -5.84 17.66
C ARG A 173 11.78 -6.53 18.27
N GLU A 174 12.17 -7.66 17.71
CA GLU A 174 13.40 -8.39 18.14
C GLU A 174 14.67 -7.57 17.87
N GLN A 175 14.68 -6.80 16.76
CA GLN A 175 15.84 -5.96 16.43
C GLN A 175 15.91 -4.67 17.26
N GLY A 176 14.78 -4.14 17.76
CA GLY A 176 14.71 -2.93 18.58
C GLY A 176 15.26 -1.69 17.89
N LYS A 177 15.08 -1.58 16.56
CA LYS A 177 15.55 -0.47 15.73
C LYS A 177 14.40 0.40 15.26
N LEU A 178 14.70 1.59 14.69
CA LEU A 178 13.67 2.54 14.28
C LEU A 178 12.93 2.15 12.99
N ALA A 179 13.55 1.37 12.13
CA ALA A 179 12.97 0.97 10.86
C ALA A 179 13.40 -0.44 10.46
N THR A 180 12.45 -1.19 9.90
CA THR A 180 12.69 -2.48 9.24
C THR A 180 12.04 -2.46 7.87
N VAL A 181 12.80 -2.85 6.83
CA VAL A 181 12.33 -2.94 5.46
C VAL A 181 12.43 -4.38 4.97
N THR A 182 11.45 -4.84 4.23
CA THR A 182 11.52 -6.15 3.54
C THR A 182 12.56 -6.08 2.42
N ALA A 183 13.60 -6.91 2.55
CA ALA A 183 14.72 -6.99 1.62
C ALA A 183 14.52 -8.20 0.69
N ILE A 184 14.00 -7.93 -0.51
CA ILE A 184 13.70 -8.96 -1.52
C ILE A 184 14.90 -9.24 -2.42
N ALA A 185 15.02 -10.49 -2.87
CA ALA A 185 15.99 -10.85 -3.90
C ALA A 185 15.45 -10.46 -5.27
N VAL A 186 16.19 -9.66 -6.02
CA VAL A 186 15.83 -9.31 -7.41
C VAL A 186 16.64 -10.21 -8.36
N ASP A 187 15.94 -10.87 -9.25
CA ASP A 187 16.61 -11.51 -10.38
C ASP A 187 17.10 -10.42 -11.34
N GLN A 188 18.41 -10.17 -11.33
CA GLN A 188 19.04 -9.36 -12.36
C GLN A 188 19.02 -10.18 -13.66
N ARG A 189 18.48 -9.61 -14.72
CA ARG A 189 18.29 -10.29 -16.02
C ARG A 189 19.54 -10.34 -16.88
N PHE A 190 20.68 -9.85 -16.37
CA PHE A 190 21.90 -9.63 -17.17
C PHE A 190 23.07 -10.38 -16.54
N GLY A 191 23.97 -10.88 -17.39
CA GLY A 191 25.23 -11.47 -16.95
C GLY A 191 26.08 -10.48 -16.15
N VAL A 192 26.90 -11.00 -15.25
CA VAL A 192 27.81 -10.19 -14.44
C VAL A 192 29.13 -10.00 -15.20
N LEU A 193 29.58 -8.75 -15.26
CA LEU A 193 30.88 -8.36 -15.83
C LEU A 193 31.80 -7.94 -14.69
N ASP A 194 32.92 -8.62 -14.52
CA ASP A 194 34.00 -8.13 -13.69
C ASP A 194 34.95 -7.30 -14.57
N MET A 195 35.21 -6.05 -14.17
CA MET A 195 35.97 -5.10 -14.96
C MET A 195 37.14 -4.53 -14.13
N THR A 196 38.25 -4.26 -14.79
CA THR A 196 39.38 -3.52 -14.24
C THR A 196 39.18 -2.00 -14.43
N ASP A 197 39.95 -1.16 -13.72
CA ASP A 197 39.87 0.30 -13.83
C ASP A 197 40.19 0.82 -15.24
N ASP A 198 40.90 0.07 -16.06
CA ASP A 198 41.18 0.36 -17.46
C ASP A 198 40.07 -0.19 -18.42
N ASN A 199 38.91 -0.49 -17.90
CA ASN A 199 37.72 -0.98 -18.62
C ASN A 199 37.86 -2.34 -19.31
N ARG A 200 38.89 -3.12 -19.00
CA ARG A 200 39.03 -4.48 -19.53
C ARG A 200 38.11 -5.42 -18.78
N ILE A 201 37.29 -6.19 -19.51
CA ILE A 201 36.46 -7.26 -18.94
C ILE A 201 37.34 -8.43 -18.60
N THR A 202 37.41 -8.78 -17.32
CA THR A 202 38.20 -9.92 -16.80
C THR A 202 37.37 -11.17 -16.65
N SER A 203 36.03 -11.03 -16.50
CA SER A 203 35.10 -12.14 -16.41
C SER A 203 33.74 -11.74 -16.98
N PHE A 204 33.14 -12.64 -17.75
CA PHE A 204 31.73 -12.60 -18.13
C PHE A 204 31.14 -13.94 -17.69
N ARG A 205 30.21 -13.89 -16.75
CA ARG A 205 29.62 -15.10 -16.21
C ARG A 205 28.11 -14.99 -16.11
N GLU A 206 27.44 -16.11 -16.31
CA GLU A 206 26.05 -16.26 -15.92
C GLU A 206 25.96 -16.04 -14.40
N LYS A 207 24.89 -15.41 -13.99
CA LYS A 207 24.65 -15.10 -12.59
C LYS A 207 24.56 -16.36 -11.73
N GLN A 208 25.18 -16.33 -10.59
CA GLN A 208 25.02 -17.37 -9.56
C GLN A 208 24.01 -16.90 -8.50
N SER A 209 23.35 -17.85 -7.82
CA SER A 209 22.41 -17.55 -6.73
C SER A 209 23.03 -16.76 -5.56
N SER A 210 24.37 -16.80 -5.43
CA SER A 210 25.15 -15.99 -4.48
C SER A 210 25.24 -14.49 -4.84
N ASP A 211 25.00 -14.13 -6.09
CA ASP A 211 25.09 -12.73 -6.58
C ASP A 211 23.80 -11.93 -6.40
N LYS A 212 22.84 -12.45 -5.64
CA LYS A 212 21.54 -11.79 -5.43
C LYS A 212 21.71 -10.51 -4.64
N SER A 213 21.71 -9.38 -5.33
CA SER A 213 21.49 -8.08 -4.69
C SER A 213 20.08 -8.05 -4.12
N ARG A 214 19.94 -7.59 -2.87
CA ARG A 214 18.63 -7.35 -2.29
C ARG A 214 18.25 -5.89 -2.48
N VAL A 215 16.99 -5.65 -2.77
CA VAL A 215 16.42 -4.31 -2.87
C VAL A 215 15.26 -4.15 -1.88
N SER A 216 14.87 -2.91 -1.64
CA SER A 216 13.71 -2.59 -0.81
C SER A 216 12.43 -3.09 -1.50
N GLY A 217 11.72 -3.99 -0.85
CA GLY A 217 10.41 -4.49 -1.29
C GLY A 217 9.24 -3.63 -0.80
N GLY A 218 9.49 -2.59 -0.03
CA GLY A 218 8.47 -1.64 0.44
C GLY A 218 7.84 -2.03 1.74
N PHE A 219 7.34 -3.20 1.96
CA PHE A 219 6.68 -3.59 3.21
C PHE A 219 7.61 -3.33 4.42
N MET A 220 7.24 -2.35 5.25
CA MET A 220 8.08 -1.82 6.32
C MET A 220 7.34 -1.77 7.65
N VAL A 221 8.10 -1.84 8.75
CA VAL A 221 7.65 -1.49 10.10
C VAL A 221 8.52 -0.35 10.61
N LEU A 222 7.90 0.70 11.11
CA LEU A 222 8.55 1.95 11.47
C LEU A 222 8.12 2.41 12.86
N GLU A 223 9.09 2.91 13.63
CA GLU A 223 8.84 3.61 14.88
C GLU A 223 8.51 5.10 14.65
N PRO A 224 7.70 5.75 15.50
CA PRO A 224 7.34 7.16 15.34
C PRO A 224 8.53 8.12 15.22
N LYS A 225 9.66 7.81 15.82
CA LYS A 225 10.89 8.62 15.70
C LYS A 225 11.39 8.78 14.26
N VAL A 226 10.94 7.94 13.33
CA VAL A 226 11.27 8.08 11.90
C VAL A 226 10.75 9.41 11.32
N PHE A 227 9.68 9.98 11.89
CA PHE A 227 9.19 11.29 11.48
C PHE A 227 10.20 12.43 11.72
N ASP A 228 11.13 12.29 12.67
CA ASP A 228 12.14 13.30 12.97
C ASP A 228 13.19 13.43 11.86
N TYR A 229 13.37 12.40 11.06
CA TYR A 229 14.26 12.38 9.90
C TYR A 229 13.65 13.01 8.64
N ILE A 230 12.38 13.42 8.69
CA ILE A 230 11.65 13.98 7.54
C ILE A 230 11.50 15.48 7.73
N GLU A 231 12.22 16.26 6.93
CA GLU A 231 12.22 17.73 6.99
C GLU A 231 10.90 18.34 6.47
N GLY A 232 10.31 17.79 5.39
CA GLY A 232 9.10 18.32 4.79
C GLY A 232 8.74 17.73 3.43
N ASP A 233 7.93 18.44 2.67
CA ASP A 233 7.29 17.95 1.43
C ASP A 233 8.27 17.47 0.35
N ARG A 234 9.47 18.04 0.28
CA ARG A 234 10.48 17.68 -0.72
C ARG A 234 11.37 16.51 -0.30
N THR A 235 11.19 15.99 0.89
CA THR A 235 11.98 14.86 1.36
C THR A 235 11.61 13.58 0.61
N VAL A 236 12.59 12.98 -0.04
CA VAL A 236 12.48 11.63 -0.61
C VAL A 236 12.89 10.64 0.48
N PHE A 237 11.96 9.83 0.97
CA PHE A 237 12.15 8.95 2.13
C PHE A 237 13.33 8.00 1.95
N GLU A 238 13.49 7.47 0.74
CA GLU A 238 14.52 6.51 0.37
C GLU A 238 15.92 7.12 0.28
N LYS A 239 16.03 8.43 -0.01
CA LYS A 239 17.31 9.11 -0.24
C LYS A 239 17.85 9.85 0.99
N GLY A 240 16.99 10.37 1.84
CA GLY A 240 17.39 11.08 3.06
C GLY A 240 17.21 10.18 4.29
N PRO A 241 15.99 10.08 4.81
CA PRO A 241 15.70 9.38 6.06
C PRO A 241 16.24 7.96 6.12
N MET A 242 16.03 7.12 5.11
CA MET A 242 16.51 5.74 5.12
C MET A 242 18.05 5.66 5.11
N MET A 243 18.72 6.58 4.42
CA MET A 243 20.20 6.62 4.41
C MET A 243 20.76 7.02 5.76
N GLU A 244 20.17 8.00 6.44
CA GLU A 244 20.61 8.41 7.79
C GLU A 244 20.32 7.31 8.82
N LEU A 245 19.13 6.71 8.78
CA LEU A 245 18.81 5.54 9.62
C LEU A 245 19.79 4.39 9.42
N ALA A 246 20.24 4.14 8.19
CA ALA A 246 21.23 3.10 7.89
C ALA A 246 22.61 3.45 8.48
N LYS A 247 23.09 4.70 8.33
CA LYS A 247 24.35 5.16 8.92
C LYS A 247 24.38 5.03 10.43
N GLU A 248 23.25 5.32 11.09
CA GLU A 248 23.12 5.24 12.54
C GLU A 248 22.87 3.81 13.05
N GLY A 249 22.79 2.82 12.15
CA GLY A 249 22.48 1.43 12.51
C GLY A 249 21.03 1.25 13.02
N ASN A 250 20.13 2.12 12.62
CA ASN A 250 18.71 2.13 12.97
C ASN A 250 17.78 1.56 11.87
N LEU A 251 18.34 1.09 10.74
CA LEU A 251 17.62 0.44 9.65
C LEU A 251 18.00 -1.04 9.56
N MET A 252 17.00 -1.93 9.63
CA MET A 252 17.18 -3.36 9.49
C MET A 252 16.54 -3.88 8.20
N GLY A 253 17.15 -4.92 7.61
CA GLY A 253 16.60 -5.63 6.46
C GLY A 253 16.02 -6.98 6.89
N TYR A 254 14.71 -7.16 6.72
CA TYR A 254 14.05 -8.46 6.83
C TYR A 254 14.22 -9.21 5.50
N ARG A 255 15.09 -10.23 5.48
CA ARG A 255 15.35 -11.02 4.27
C ARG A 255 14.13 -11.85 3.92
N TYR A 256 13.62 -11.65 2.70
CA TYR A 256 12.44 -12.32 2.21
C TYR A 256 12.69 -12.95 0.84
N ASP A 257 12.40 -14.23 0.70
CA ASP A 257 12.61 -15.03 -0.51
C ASP A 257 11.29 -15.58 -1.09
N GLY A 258 10.12 -15.13 -0.56
CA GLY A 258 8.80 -15.44 -1.08
C GLY A 258 8.41 -14.54 -2.27
N PHE A 259 7.13 -14.53 -2.59
CA PHE A 259 6.63 -13.75 -3.71
C PHE A 259 6.58 -12.26 -3.43
N TRP A 260 7.09 -11.48 -4.34
CA TRP A 260 6.94 -10.03 -4.40
C TRP A 260 6.97 -9.56 -5.85
N GLN A 261 6.03 -8.68 -6.22
CA GLN A 261 5.97 -8.10 -7.55
C GLN A 261 5.40 -6.69 -7.51
N CYS A 262 6.13 -5.72 -8.08
CA CYS A 262 5.58 -4.41 -8.40
C CYS A 262 4.90 -4.42 -9.78
N MET A 263 3.99 -3.48 -9.99
CA MET A 263 3.27 -3.28 -11.25
C MET A 263 3.73 -1.97 -11.91
N ASP A 264 4.99 -1.90 -12.33
CA ASP A 264 5.60 -0.70 -12.93
C ASP A 264 5.39 -0.60 -14.45
N THR A 265 5.17 -1.74 -15.12
CA THR A 265 5.04 -1.85 -16.57
C THR A 265 3.81 -2.66 -16.96
N LYS A 266 3.36 -2.49 -18.22
CA LYS A 266 2.26 -3.33 -18.75
C LYS A 266 2.58 -4.83 -18.68
N ARG A 267 3.82 -5.23 -18.93
CA ARG A 267 4.24 -6.64 -18.81
C ARG A 267 4.04 -7.19 -17.39
N GLU A 268 4.35 -6.40 -16.37
CA GLU A 268 4.15 -6.81 -14.97
C GLU A 268 2.67 -6.87 -14.63
N HIS A 269 1.87 -5.93 -15.14
CA HIS A 269 0.42 -5.99 -15.04
C HIS A 269 -0.15 -7.27 -15.66
N ASP A 270 0.19 -7.55 -16.93
CA ASP A 270 -0.31 -8.74 -17.64
C ASP A 270 0.13 -10.05 -16.95
N MET A 271 1.30 -10.07 -16.33
CA MET A 271 1.77 -11.19 -15.54
C MET A 271 0.91 -11.38 -14.26
N LEU A 272 0.63 -10.30 -13.52
CA LEU A 272 -0.21 -10.35 -12.32
C LEU A 272 -1.64 -10.77 -12.66
N GLU A 273 -2.19 -10.24 -13.75
CA GLU A 273 -3.51 -10.63 -14.26
C GLU A 273 -3.56 -12.12 -14.59
N SER A 274 -2.57 -12.63 -15.33
CA SER A 274 -2.49 -14.07 -15.66
C SER A 274 -2.39 -14.96 -14.43
N MET A 275 -1.64 -14.53 -13.39
CA MET A 275 -1.56 -15.26 -12.12
C MET A 275 -2.91 -15.28 -11.40
N TRP A 276 -3.64 -14.18 -11.44
CA TRP A 276 -4.96 -14.06 -10.83
C TRP A 276 -5.98 -14.95 -11.53
N ASP A 277 -6.08 -14.86 -12.84
CA ASP A 277 -7.03 -15.61 -13.68
C ASP A 277 -6.80 -17.12 -13.60
N SER A 278 -5.54 -17.54 -13.52
CA SER A 278 -5.18 -18.97 -13.36
C SER A 278 -5.40 -19.51 -11.94
N GLY A 279 -5.78 -18.67 -10.98
CA GLY A 279 -5.92 -19.02 -9.57
C GLY A 279 -4.60 -19.23 -8.84
N ASN A 280 -3.46 -18.90 -9.47
CA ASN A 280 -2.10 -19.09 -8.94
C ASN A 280 -1.48 -17.76 -8.46
N ALA A 281 -2.26 -16.89 -7.84
CA ALA A 281 -1.82 -15.62 -7.30
C ALA A 281 -1.23 -15.79 -5.88
N PRO A 282 0.10 -15.80 -5.69
CA PRO A 282 0.71 -16.12 -4.39
C PRO A 282 0.35 -15.12 -3.29
N TRP A 283 0.07 -13.86 -3.66
CA TRP A 283 -0.35 -12.82 -2.71
C TRP A 283 -1.80 -12.97 -2.23
N LYS A 284 -2.59 -13.87 -2.83
CA LYS A 284 -3.97 -14.16 -2.40
C LYS A 284 -3.94 -15.08 -1.19
N VAL A 285 -3.66 -14.50 -0.03
CA VAL A 285 -3.54 -15.21 1.26
C VAL A 285 -4.84 -15.26 2.07
N TRP A 286 -5.97 -14.86 1.47
CA TRP A 286 -7.32 -14.84 2.05
C TRP A 286 -8.25 -15.83 1.39
#